data_4e217fe54d85b41628c1c5f49c6f2bc9
#
_entry.id   4e217fe54d85b41628c1c5f49c6f2bc9
#
_cell.length_a   1.000
_cell.length_b   1.000
_cell.length_c   1.000
_cell.angle_alpha   90.00
_cell.angle_beta   90.00
_cell.angle_gamma   90.00
#
_symmetry.space_group_name_H-M   'P 1'
#
loop_
_entity.id
_entity.type
_entity.pdbx_description
1 polymer ?
#
loop_
_entity_poly.entity_id
_entity_poly.type
_entity_poly.pdbx_seq_one_letter_code
_entity_poly.pdbx_strand_id
1 'polypeptide(L)'
;KEHGPCLILIDEWVAYARQLHDHSDLPAGGFETQFTFAQALTESAKLAGNCLLAISLPASDTSGSPHTQADDVEVGGIRGREALDRLRNVVGRVESSWRPATAEEGFEIVRRRLFEPLNGPDSFKQRDVTARGFADLYRAQSAEFPPECKGGDYEKRIQSAFPIHPEIFARLYTDWST
;
A
#
# COMPACT_ATOMS: atom_id res chain seq x y z
N LYS A 1 -18.82 -0.78 28.07
CA LYS A 1 -19.59 -2.05 28.04
C LYS A 1 -21.09 -1.80 27.87
N GLU A 2 -21.60 -0.66 28.29
CA GLU A 2 -23.05 -0.34 28.23
C GLU A 2 -23.52 0.04 26.81
N HIS A 3 -22.63 0.46 25.92
CA HIS A 3 -22.96 1.01 24.60
C HIS A 3 -22.29 0.25 23.44
N GLY A 4 -21.78 -0.94 23.66
CA GLY A 4 -21.21 -1.75 22.58
C GLY A 4 -22.26 -2.62 21.84
N PRO A 5 -21.89 -3.20 20.70
CA PRO A 5 -20.57 -3.12 20.05
C PRO A 5 -20.29 -1.77 19.42
N CYS A 6 -19.00 -1.38 19.29
CA CYS A 6 -18.63 -0.15 18.63
C CYS A 6 -17.52 -0.36 17.57
N LEU A 7 -17.58 0.46 16.54
CA LEU A 7 -16.58 0.54 15.48
C LEU A 7 -15.98 1.95 15.49
N ILE A 8 -14.67 2.05 15.62
CA ILE A 8 -13.93 3.30 15.57
C ILE A 8 -13.09 3.28 14.29
N LEU A 9 -13.31 4.26 13.42
CA LEU A 9 -12.55 4.42 12.18
C LEU A 9 -11.77 5.73 12.25
N ILE A 10 -10.47 5.65 12.04
CA ILE A 10 -9.59 6.83 12.00
C ILE A 10 -8.85 6.81 10.67
N ASP A 11 -9.06 7.87 9.91
CA ASP A 11 -8.42 8.10 8.63
C ASP A 11 -7.62 9.40 8.66
N GLU A 12 -6.60 9.52 7.82
CA GLU A 12 -5.78 10.73 7.66
C GLU A 12 -5.10 11.24 8.96
N TRP A 13 -4.85 10.36 9.92
CA TRP A 13 -4.28 10.77 11.21
C TRP A 13 -2.87 11.37 11.07
N VAL A 14 -2.05 10.87 10.15
CA VAL A 14 -0.73 11.43 9.85
C VAL A 14 -0.86 12.86 9.32
N ALA A 15 -1.79 13.08 8.38
CA ALA A 15 -2.05 14.40 7.80
C ALA A 15 -2.54 15.39 8.86
N TYR A 16 -3.35 14.95 9.80
CA TYR A 16 -3.78 15.75 10.94
C TYR A 16 -2.63 16.04 11.90
N ALA A 17 -1.91 15.02 12.35
CA ALA A 17 -0.85 15.15 13.35
C ALA A 17 0.28 16.09 12.90
N ARG A 18 0.70 16.01 11.62
CA ARG A 18 1.77 16.86 11.08
C ARG A 18 1.47 18.37 11.11
N GLN A 19 0.18 18.72 11.15
CA GLN A 19 -0.25 20.14 11.17
C GLN A 19 -0.26 20.72 12.58
N LEU A 20 -0.21 19.89 13.61
CA LEU A 20 -0.23 20.33 14.99
C LEU A 20 1.11 20.96 15.38
N HIS A 21 1.04 22.04 16.16
CA HIS A 21 2.20 22.66 16.81
C HIS A 21 2.25 22.27 18.30
N ASP A 22 3.34 22.63 18.97
CA ASP A 22 3.59 22.24 20.36
C ASP A 22 3.16 23.30 21.37
N HIS A 23 2.35 24.27 20.95
CA HIS A 23 1.80 25.27 21.85
C HIS A 23 0.60 24.73 22.63
N SER A 24 0.44 25.24 23.85
CA SER A 24 -0.60 24.79 24.80
C SER A 24 -2.00 25.36 24.50
N ASP A 25 -2.17 26.09 23.42
CA ASP A 25 -3.43 26.74 23.01
C ASP A 25 -4.39 25.78 22.24
N LEU A 26 -3.94 24.58 21.89
CA LEU A 26 -4.77 23.60 21.21
C LEU A 26 -5.63 22.81 22.21
N PRO A 27 -6.98 22.86 22.11
CA PRO A 27 -7.88 22.17 23.05
C PRO A 27 -7.68 20.65 23.11
N ALA A 28 -7.29 20.03 22.01
CA ALA A 28 -7.02 18.60 21.89
C ALA A 28 -5.55 18.23 22.13
N GLY A 29 -4.72 19.18 22.56
CA GLY A 29 -3.28 19.00 22.73
C GLY A 29 -2.48 19.11 21.44
N GLY A 30 -1.17 19.28 21.59
CA GLY A 30 -0.22 19.42 20.49
C GLY A 30 0.21 18.09 19.87
N PHE A 31 1.25 18.15 19.05
CA PHE A 31 1.81 17.01 18.32
C PHE A 31 2.12 15.80 19.22
N GLU A 32 2.81 16.02 20.33
CA GLU A 32 3.18 14.94 21.26
C GLU A 32 1.97 14.26 21.93
N THR A 33 0.92 15.01 22.20
CA THR A 33 -0.29 14.52 22.89
C THR A 33 -1.03 13.49 22.05
N GLN A 34 -0.95 13.59 20.72
CA GLN A 34 -1.60 12.66 19.79
C GLN A 34 -1.09 11.23 19.93
N PHE A 35 0.20 11.04 20.20
CA PHE A 35 0.78 9.70 20.33
C PHE A 35 0.41 9.07 21.67
N THR A 36 0.32 9.86 22.73
CA THR A 36 -0.21 9.39 24.01
C THR A 36 -1.70 9.02 23.89
N PHE A 37 -2.48 9.81 23.18
CA PHE A 37 -3.87 9.49 22.88
C PHE A 37 -4.00 8.22 22.03
N ALA A 38 -3.19 8.06 20.99
CA ALA A 38 -3.17 6.87 20.15
C ALA A 38 -2.89 5.59 20.97
N GLN A 39 -1.93 5.67 21.89
CA GLN A 39 -1.63 4.56 22.80
C GLN A 39 -2.83 4.23 23.69
N ALA A 40 -3.38 5.22 24.37
CA ALA A 40 -4.52 5.01 25.26
C ALA A 40 -5.74 4.45 24.51
N LEU A 41 -5.97 4.91 23.27
CA LEU A 41 -7.07 4.45 22.44
C LEU A 41 -6.90 2.99 22.01
N THR A 42 -5.71 2.62 21.54
CA THR A 42 -5.42 1.25 21.10
C THR A 42 -5.49 0.25 22.25
N GLU A 43 -4.94 0.59 23.41
CA GLU A 43 -5.03 -0.22 24.61
C GLU A 43 -6.48 -0.37 25.09
N SER A 44 -7.26 0.72 25.10
CA SER A 44 -8.66 0.70 25.49
C SER A 44 -9.52 -0.12 24.53
N ALA A 45 -9.30 -0.02 23.23
CA ALA A 45 -10.01 -0.81 22.23
C ALA A 45 -9.73 -2.30 22.40
N LYS A 46 -8.48 -2.68 22.69
CA LYS A 46 -8.08 -4.06 22.96
C LYS A 46 -8.78 -4.62 24.20
N LEU A 47 -8.93 -3.83 25.26
CA LEU A 47 -9.58 -4.24 26.50
C LEU A 47 -11.10 -4.28 26.42
N ALA A 48 -11.69 -3.58 25.47
CA ALA A 48 -13.14 -3.42 25.35
C ALA A 48 -13.89 -4.68 24.88
N GLY A 49 -13.20 -5.67 24.30
CA GLY A 49 -13.76 -6.99 23.92
C GLY A 49 -14.82 -6.98 22.79
N ASN A 50 -15.60 -5.91 22.65
CA ASN A 50 -16.63 -5.71 21.65
C ASN A 50 -16.44 -4.36 20.89
N CYS A 51 -15.20 -3.93 20.76
CA CYS A 51 -14.78 -2.75 20.02
C CYS A 51 -13.84 -3.15 18.89
N LEU A 52 -14.07 -2.63 17.70
CA LEU A 52 -13.12 -2.68 16.58
C LEU A 52 -12.58 -1.28 16.33
N LEU A 53 -11.27 -1.14 16.37
CA LEU A 53 -10.56 0.07 15.98
C LEU A 53 -9.82 -0.21 14.67
N ALA A 54 -10.11 0.55 13.63
CA ALA A 54 -9.40 0.53 12.37
C ALA A 54 -8.77 1.90 12.10
N ILE A 55 -7.48 1.90 11.83
CA ILE A 55 -6.68 3.11 11.58
C ILE A 55 -6.03 2.95 10.21
N SER A 56 -6.27 3.90 9.30
CA SER A 56 -5.52 3.95 8.05
C SER A 56 -4.20 4.68 8.25
N LEU A 57 -3.13 4.08 7.79
CA LEU A 57 -1.80 4.69 7.78
C LEU A 57 -1.20 4.53 6.39
N PRO A 58 -0.50 5.55 5.86
CA PRO A 58 0.23 5.43 4.60
C PRO A 58 1.15 4.22 4.60
N ALA A 59 1.12 3.42 3.54
CA ALA A 59 1.96 2.24 3.44
C ALA A 59 3.42 2.67 3.23
N SER A 60 4.35 2.21 4.09
CA SER A 60 5.76 2.15 3.76
C SER A 60 6.18 0.70 3.81
N ASP A 61 6.65 0.18 2.73
CA ASP A 61 7.25 -1.15 2.72
C ASP A 61 8.74 -1.01 3.02
N THR A 62 9.16 -1.58 4.14
CA THR A 62 10.57 -1.78 4.45
C THR A 62 11.16 -2.94 3.64
N SER A 63 10.35 -3.65 2.86
CA SER A 63 10.75 -4.85 2.11
C SER A 63 11.35 -4.57 0.72
N GLY A 64 11.88 -3.36 0.49
CA GLY A 64 12.80 -3.12 -0.63
C GLY A 64 12.16 -2.90 -2.01
N SER A 65 10.85 -2.82 -2.12
CA SER A 65 10.21 -2.39 -3.35
C SER A 65 10.09 -0.86 -3.35
N PRO A 66 10.67 -0.16 -4.33
CA PRO A 66 10.55 1.30 -4.43
C PRO A 66 9.09 1.76 -4.61
N HIS A 67 8.18 0.84 -4.96
CA HIS A 67 6.77 1.12 -5.22
C HIS A 67 5.87 1.13 -3.98
N THR A 68 6.42 0.91 -2.79
CA THR A 68 5.65 0.74 -1.55
C THR A 68 6.12 1.65 -0.42
N GLN A 69 7.07 2.53 -0.67
CA GLN A 69 7.43 3.59 0.27
C GLN A 69 6.41 4.72 0.13
N ALA A 70 5.79 5.09 1.27
CA ALA A 70 5.03 6.33 1.31
C ALA A 70 5.97 7.47 0.92
N ASP A 71 5.63 8.16 -0.19
CA ASP A 71 6.44 9.25 -0.71
C ASP A 71 6.48 10.40 0.32
N ASP A 72 7.57 11.15 0.34
CA ASP A 72 7.70 12.33 1.20
C ASP A 72 6.58 13.35 0.95
N VAL A 73 6.04 13.36 -0.27
CA VAL A 73 4.90 14.20 -0.65
C VAL A 73 3.62 13.71 0.01
N GLU A 74 3.35 12.40 0.01
CA GLU A 74 2.15 11.81 0.60
C GLU A 74 2.11 12.00 2.11
N VAL A 75 3.22 11.77 2.80
CA VAL A 75 3.30 11.96 4.25
C VAL A 75 3.48 13.43 4.66
N GLY A 76 3.85 14.32 3.73
CA GLY A 76 4.02 15.76 3.97
C GLY A 76 5.33 16.13 4.63
N GLY A 77 6.44 15.59 4.14
CA GLY A 77 7.80 15.93 4.54
C GLY A 77 8.24 15.33 5.88
N ILE A 78 9.29 15.91 6.46
CA ILE A 78 9.97 15.38 7.66
C ILE A 78 9.00 15.19 8.84
N ARG A 79 8.12 16.16 9.10
CA ARG A 79 7.18 16.11 10.23
C ARG A 79 6.09 15.06 10.02
N GLY A 80 5.65 14.88 8.79
CA GLY A 80 4.71 13.81 8.45
C GLY A 80 5.35 12.42 8.59
N ARG A 81 6.60 12.26 8.21
CA ARG A 81 7.37 11.03 8.41
C ARG A 81 7.54 10.71 9.88
N GLU A 82 7.90 11.69 10.70
CA GLU A 82 7.98 11.52 12.15
C GLU A 82 6.64 11.10 12.75
N ALA A 83 5.54 11.73 12.35
CA ALA A 83 4.20 11.36 12.79
C ALA A 83 3.85 9.92 12.40
N LEU A 84 4.14 9.53 11.15
CA LEU A 84 3.91 8.17 10.65
C LEU A 84 4.68 7.12 11.45
N ASP A 85 5.97 7.34 11.66
CA ASP A 85 6.82 6.40 12.39
C ASP A 85 6.39 6.24 13.85
N ARG A 86 6.01 7.33 14.49
CA ARG A 86 5.50 7.30 15.87
C ARG A 86 4.15 6.60 15.97
N LEU A 87 3.20 6.90 15.08
CA LEU A 87 1.91 6.22 15.06
C LEU A 87 2.09 4.72 14.81
N ARG A 88 2.95 4.32 13.89
CA ARG A 88 3.29 2.91 13.65
C ARG A 88 3.86 2.23 14.88
N ASN A 89 4.79 2.87 15.55
CA ASN A 89 5.39 2.32 16.76
C ASN A 89 4.37 2.13 17.89
N VAL A 90 3.39 3.02 17.98
CA VAL A 90 2.32 2.91 18.98
C VAL A 90 1.30 1.84 18.60
N VAL A 91 0.80 1.89 17.36
CA VAL A 91 -0.23 0.98 16.86
C VAL A 91 0.34 -0.43 16.69
N GLY A 92 1.54 -0.58 16.14
CA GLY A 92 2.20 -1.85 15.81
C GLY A 92 2.45 -2.80 16.98
N ARG A 93 2.28 -2.32 18.22
CA ARG A 93 2.36 -3.19 19.42
C ARG A 93 1.11 -4.04 19.64
N VAL A 94 0.02 -3.69 18.99
CA VAL A 94 -1.32 -4.25 19.31
C VAL A 94 -2.06 -4.71 18.05
N GLU A 95 -1.54 -4.39 16.86
CA GLU A 95 -2.25 -4.53 15.59
C GLU A 95 -2.20 -5.92 14.97
N SER A 96 -3.21 -6.17 14.12
CA SER A 96 -3.12 -7.06 12.98
C SER A 96 -3.05 -6.19 11.73
N SER A 97 -1.89 -6.11 11.11
CA SER A 97 -1.70 -5.32 9.90
C SER A 97 -2.45 -5.95 8.73
N TRP A 98 -3.27 -5.16 8.05
CA TRP A 98 -3.99 -5.58 6.86
C TRP A 98 -3.76 -4.58 5.72
N ARG A 99 -3.48 -5.10 4.53
CA ARG A 99 -3.35 -4.30 3.31
C ARG A 99 -4.47 -4.66 2.36
N PRO A 100 -5.21 -3.67 1.84
CA PRO A 100 -6.33 -3.92 0.93
C PRO A 100 -5.90 -4.50 -0.41
N ALA A 101 -4.67 -4.24 -0.84
CA ALA A 101 -4.11 -4.79 -2.06
C ALA A 101 -2.57 -4.90 -1.98
N THR A 102 -2.02 -5.94 -2.56
CA THR A 102 -0.59 -6.05 -2.86
C THR A 102 -0.24 -5.24 -4.11
N ALA A 103 1.05 -5.01 -4.38
CA ALA A 103 1.49 -4.33 -5.61
C ALA A 103 1.03 -5.07 -6.87
N GLU A 104 1.02 -6.41 -6.84
CA GLU A 104 0.56 -7.24 -7.96
C GLU A 104 -0.96 -7.15 -8.16
N GLU A 105 -1.74 -7.10 -7.08
CA GLU A 105 -3.18 -6.86 -7.15
C GLU A 105 -3.49 -5.44 -7.63
N GLY A 106 -2.62 -4.47 -7.37
CA GLY A 106 -2.70 -3.12 -7.91
C GLY A 106 -2.73 -3.11 -9.44
N PHE A 107 -1.90 -3.92 -10.10
CA PHE A 107 -1.91 -4.09 -11.56
C PHE A 107 -3.24 -4.64 -12.07
N GLU A 108 -3.79 -5.61 -11.39
CA GLU A 108 -5.10 -6.18 -11.71
C GLU A 108 -6.23 -5.15 -11.56
N ILE A 109 -6.19 -4.33 -10.52
CA ILE A 109 -7.17 -3.25 -10.29
C ILE A 109 -7.11 -2.23 -11.43
N VAL A 110 -5.91 -1.77 -11.80
CA VAL A 110 -5.73 -0.80 -12.89
C VAL A 110 -6.19 -1.40 -14.22
N ARG A 111 -5.80 -2.63 -14.50
CA ARG A 111 -6.23 -3.37 -15.68
C ARG A 111 -7.77 -3.42 -15.79
N ARG A 112 -8.45 -3.78 -14.73
CA ARG A 112 -9.93 -3.86 -14.71
C ARG A 112 -10.62 -2.52 -14.87
N ARG A 113 -9.96 -1.43 -14.50
CA ARG A 113 -10.49 -0.07 -14.68
C ARG A 113 -10.28 0.48 -16.08
N LEU A 114 -9.21 0.08 -16.76
CA LEU A 114 -8.82 0.60 -18.07
C LEU A 114 -9.29 -0.28 -19.23
N PHE A 115 -9.49 -1.58 -18.99
CA PHE A 115 -9.81 -2.55 -20.05
C PHE A 115 -11.00 -3.40 -19.65
N GLU A 116 -11.77 -3.77 -20.67
CA GLU A 116 -12.82 -4.76 -20.49
C GLU A 116 -12.24 -6.13 -20.10
N PRO A 117 -12.99 -6.96 -19.36
CA PRO A 117 -12.58 -8.32 -19.07
C PRO A 117 -12.29 -9.11 -20.34
N LEU A 118 -11.26 -9.96 -20.30
CA LEU A 118 -11.01 -10.88 -21.39
C LEU A 118 -12.20 -11.85 -21.50
N ASN A 119 -12.84 -11.85 -22.66
CA ASN A 119 -14.00 -12.67 -22.93
C ASN A 119 -13.70 -13.67 -24.05
N GLY A 120 -13.94 -14.95 -23.77
CA GLY A 120 -13.79 -16.02 -24.73
C GLY A 120 -12.39 -16.60 -24.90
N PRO A 121 -12.29 -17.80 -25.47
CA PRO A 121 -11.04 -18.56 -25.55
C PRO A 121 -9.97 -17.86 -26.39
N ASP A 122 -10.35 -17.12 -27.41
CA ASP A 122 -9.38 -16.45 -28.30
C ASP A 122 -8.64 -15.32 -27.57
N SER A 123 -9.30 -14.54 -26.72
CA SER A 123 -8.67 -13.49 -25.95
C SER A 123 -7.66 -14.05 -24.91
N PHE A 124 -8.02 -15.14 -24.25
CA PHE A 124 -7.11 -15.82 -23.35
C PHE A 124 -5.92 -16.44 -24.09
N LYS A 125 -6.16 -17.03 -25.27
CA LYS A 125 -5.09 -17.57 -26.11
C LYS A 125 -4.14 -16.47 -26.56
N GLN A 126 -4.63 -15.31 -26.99
CA GLN A 126 -3.80 -14.16 -27.37
C GLN A 126 -2.94 -13.68 -26.20
N ARG A 127 -3.51 -13.54 -25.02
CA ARG A 127 -2.77 -13.21 -23.79
C ARG A 127 -1.63 -14.20 -23.56
N ASP A 128 -1.94 -15.50 -23.58
CA ASP A 128 -0.98 -16.54 -23.24
C ASP A 128 0.15 -16.66 -24.30
N VAL A 129 -0.20 -16.52 -25.57
CA VAL A 129 0.79 -16.49 -26.67
C VAL A 129 1.71 -15.26 -26.54
N THR A 130 1.13 -14.09 -26.21
CA THR A 130 1.92 -12.87 -26.02
C THR A 130 2.86 -13.00 -24.82
N ALA A 131 2.35 -13.45 -23.66
CA ALA A 131 3.16 -13.65 -22.47
C ALA A 131 4.29 -14.66 -22.70
N ARG A 132 4.00 -15.75 -23.39
CA ARG A 132 4.99 -16.76 -23.77
C ARG A 132 6.06 -16.17 -24.69
N GLY A 133 5.67 -15.38 -25.70
CA GLY A 133 6.59 -14.73 -26.62
C GLY A 133 7.59 -13.81 -25.89
N PHE A 134 7.13 -13.02 -24.91
CA PHE A 134 8.03 -12.23 -24.08
C PHE A 134 8.95 -13.12 -23.20
N ALA A 135 8.41 -14.14 -22.57
CA ALA A 135 9.21 -15.04 -21.73
C ALA A 135 10.30 -15.76 -22.54
N ASP A 136 10.01 -16.20 -23.77
CA ASP A 136 10.98 -16.84 -24.66
C ASP A 136 12.06 -15.85 -25.12
N LEU A 137 11.67 -14.59 -25.43
CA LEU A 137 12.61 -13.52 -25.74
C LEU A 137 13.59 -13.26 -24.58
N TYR A 138 13.09 -13.14 -23.36
CA TYR A 138 13.91 -12.89 -22.18
C TYR A 138 14.87 -14.03 -21.86
N ARG A 139 14.46 -15.25 -22.10
CA ARG A 139 15.35 -16.42 -21.97
C ARG A 139 16.42 -16.47 -23.06
N ALA A 140 16.04 -16.19 -24.31
CA ALA A 140 16.94 -16.21 -25.44
C ALA A 140 18.00 -15.10 -25.35
N GLN A 141 17.61 -13.93 -24.87
CA GLN A 141 18.50 -12.76 -24.75
C GLN A 141 18.81 -12.42 -23.29
N SER A 142 19.13 -13.45 -22.53
CA SER A 142 19.24 -13.35 -21.08
C SER A 142 20.34 -12.41 -20.58
N ALA A 143 21.27 -11.99 -21.40
CA ALA A 143 22.28 -10.99 -21.07
C ALA A 143 21.75 -9.54 -21.14
N GLU A 144 20.68 -9.31 -21.91
CA GLU A 144 20.11 -7.99 -22.17
C GLU A 144 19.00 -7.61 -21.16
N PHE A 145 18.46 -8.59 -20.42
CA PHE A 145 17.33 -8.41 -19.52
C PHE A 145 17.65 -8.73 -18.06
N PRO A 146 16.97 -8.06 -17.10
CA PRO A 146 17.14 -8.35 -15.68
C PRO A 146 16.92 -9.83 -15.33
N PRO A 147 17.61 -10.37 -14.32
CA PRO A 147 17.52 -11.77 -13.94
C PRO A 147 16.10 -12.26 -13.62
N GLU A 148 15.26 -11.40 -13.04
CA GLU A 148 13.88 -11.70 -12.69
C GLU A 148 12.99 -12.01 -13.89
N CYS A 149 13.31 -11.48 -15.07
CA CYS A 149 12.54 -11.73 -16.30
C CYS A 149 12.67 -13.16 -16.82
N LYS A 150 13.64 -13.94 -16.34
CA LYS A 150 13.94 -15.29 -16.84
C LYS A 150 13.04 -16.38 -16.22
N GLY A 151 12.44 -16.08 -15.08
CA GLY A 151 11.63 -17.02 -14.31
C GLY A 151 10.22 -17.22 -14.87
N GLY A 152 9.63 -18.41 -14.63
CA GLY A 152 8.23 -18.70 -14.99
C GLY A 152 7.22 -17.80 -14.25
N ASP A 153 7.60 -17.22 -13.12
CA ASP A 153 6.75 -16.31 -12.38
C ASP A 153 6.62 -14.95 -13.08
N TYR A 154 7.63 -14.55 -13.84
CA TYR A 154 7.52 -13.32 -14.65
C TYR A 154 6.54 -13.48 -15.81
N GLU A 155 6.48 -14.67 -16.43
CA GLU A 155 5.46 -14.99 -17.45
C GLU A 155 4.04 -14.86 -16.87
N LYS A 156 3.80 -15.38 -15.66
CA LYS A 156 2.52 -15.22 -14.96
C LYS A 156 2.22 -13.74 -14.65
N ARG A 157 3.24 -12.97 -14.30
CA ARG A 157 3.12 -11.54 -14.04
C ARG A 157 2.72 -10.78 -15.31
N ILE A 158 3.27 -11.13 -16.48
CA ILE A 158 2.85 -10.59 -17.77
C ILE A 158 1.39 -10.96 -18.08
N GLN A 159 0.98 -12.22 -17.83
CA GLN A 159 -0.41 -12.66 -18.02
C GLN A 159 -1.39 -11.87 -17.13
N SER A 160 -1.04 -11.62 -15.87
CA SER A 160 -1.88 -10.88 -14.93
C SER A 160 -2.01 -9.41 -15.29
N ALA A 161 -0.94 -8.81 -15.82
CA ALA A 161 -0.91 -7.40 -16.21
C ALA A 161 -1.47 -7.14 -17.62
N PHE A 162 -1.67 -8.19 -18.45
CA PHE A 162 -2.11 -8.05 -19.83
C PHE A 162 -3.39 -7.21 -19.97
N PRO A 163 -3.51 -6.27 -20.93
CA PRO A 163 -2.61 -6.07 -22.07
C PRO A 163 -1.43 -5.11 -21.81
N ILE A 164 -1.21 -4.63 -20.60
CA ILE A 164 -0.11 -3.74 -20.25
C ILE A 164 1.07 -4.58 -19.75
N HIS A 165 2.26 -4.29 -20.21
CA HIS A 165 3.47 -4.95 -19.71
C HIS A 165 3.77 -4.51 -18.27
N PRO A 166 4.14 -5.42 -17.33
CA PRO A 166 4.39 -5.08 -15.92
C PRO A 166 5.39 -3.95 -15.71
N GLU A 167 6.43 -3.86 -16.54
CA GLU A 167 7.44 -2.81 -16.47
C GLU A 167 6.88 -1.42 -16.78
N ILE A 168 5.86 -1.32 -17.62
CA ILE A 168 5.18 -0.04 -17.88
C ILE A 168 4.48 0.43 -16.61
N PHE A 169 3.80 -0.45 -15.90
CA PHE A 169 3.20 -0.11 -14.60
C PHE A 169 4.24 0.34 -13.58
N ALA A 170 5.34 -0.42 -13.48
CA ALA A 170 6.41 -0.09 -12.57
C ALA A 170 6.98 1.31 -12.86
N ARG A 171 7.21 1.64 -14.12
CA ARG A 171 7.70 2.96 -14.54
C ARG A 171 6.70 4.07 -14.33
N LEU A 172 5.44 3.86 -14.69
CA LEU A 172 4.39 4.84 -14.47
C LEU A 172 4.23 5.18 -12.99
N TYR A 173 4.31 4.18 -12.11
CA TYR A 173 4.21 4.40 -10.68
C TYR A 173 5.43 5.15 -10.14
N THR A 174 6.64 4.80 -10.59
CA THR A 174 7.88 5.42 -10.09
C THR A 174 8.07 6.83 -10.63
N ASP A 175 7.80 7.05 -11.92
CA ASP A 175 8.17 8.29 -12.60
C ASP A 175 7.03 9.33 -12.59
N TRP A 176 5.78 8.94 -12.34
CA TRP A 176 4.61 9.82 -12.38
C TRP A 176 3.96 10.06 -11.01
N SER A 177 4.39 9.38 -9.96
CA SER A 177 3.91 9.63 -8.59
C SER A 177 4.70 10.71 -7.84
N THR A 178 5.62 11.40 -8.53
CA THR A 178 6.42 12.51 -7.98
C THR A 178 5.82 13.86 -8.28
#